data_e9203f3524cc43282be9482d1bda4b97
#
_entry.id   e9203f3524cc43282be9482d1bda4b97
#
_cell.length_a   1.000
_cell.length_b   1.000
_cell.length_c   1.000
_cell.angle_alpha   90.00
_cell.angle_beta   90.00
_cell.angle_gamma   90.00
#
_symmetry.space_group_name_H-M   'P 1'
#
loop_
_entity.id
_entity.type
_entity.pdbx_description
1 polymer ?
#
loop_
_entity_poly.entity_id
_entity_poly.type
_entity_poly.pdbx_seq_one_letter_code
_entity_poly.pdbx_strand_id
1 'polypeptide(L)'
;MRVIRYSADAYNDIINLNDYIVQQCCAPLTAKRYLSGLEQRILWLKQNAELFPVVPELSFQLGMPVRRLNYERMAILYSITDEAVYIHRIIPQSMIY
;
A
#
# COMPACT_ATOMS: atom_id res chain seq x y z
N MET A 1 9.91 -16.71 3.92
CA MET A 1 9.50 -15.52 3.12
C MET A 1 7.98 -15.43 3.10
N ARG A 2 7.44 -14.25 3.34
CA ARG A 2 5.98 -14.03 3.34
C ARG A 2 5.47 -13.84 1.91
N VAL A 3 4.21 -14.18 1.67
CA VAL A 3 3.53 -13.86 0.42
C VAL A 3 2.79 -12.52 0.57
N ILE A 4 2.59 -11.82 -0.54
CA ILE A 4 1.82 -10.57 -0.54
C ILE A 4 0.37 -10.90 -0.90
N ARG A 5 -0.56 -10.38 -0.10
CA ARG A 5 -2.00 -10.48 -0.36
C ARG A 5 -2.62 -9.10 -0.31
N TYR A 6 -3.52 -8.84 -1.23
CA TYR A 6 -4.22 -7.56 -1.33
C TYR A 6 -5.67 -7.72 -0.91
N SER A 7 -6.16 -6.79 -0.10
CA SER A 7 -7.59 -6.70 0.16
C SER A 7 -8.33 -6.23 -1.08
N ALA A 8 -9.65 -6.39 -1.11
CA ALA A 8 -10.47 -5.84 -2.18
C ALA A 8 -10.34 -4.32 -2.26
N ASP A 9 -10.27 -3.64 -1.10
CA ASP A 9 -10.08 -2.19 -1.04
C ASP A 9 -8.73 -1.78 -1.61
N ALA A 10 -7.67 -2.54 -1.32
CA ALA A 10 -6.35 -2.25 -1.87
C ALA A 10 -6.32 -2.40 -3.40
N TYR A 11 -6.98 -3.42 -3.94
CA TYR A 11 -7.12 -3.57 -5.39
C TYR A 11 -7.84 -2.38 -6.00
N ASN A 12 -8.94 -1.97 -5.41
CA ASN A 12 -9.68 -0.81 -5.88
C ASN A 12 -8.85 0.46 -5.80
N ASP A 13 -8.05 0.61 -4.74
CA ASP A 13 -7.15 1.76 -4.60
C ASP A 13 -6.13 1.81 -5.75
N ILE A 14 -5.58 0.67 -6.16
CA ILE A 14 -4.64 0.60 -7.28
C ILE A 14 -5.32 0.96 -8.59
N ILE A 15 -6.51 0.43 -8.85
CA ILE A 15 -7.28 0.74 -10.06
C ILE A 15 -7.59 2.23 -10.12
N ASN A 16 -8.05 2.81 -9.02
CA ASN A 16 -8.38 4.22 -8.94
C ASN A 16 -7.15 5.11 -9.14
N LEU A 17 -6.02 4.70 -8.59
CA LEU A 17 -4.77 5.43 -8.74
C LEU A 17 -4.30 5.42 -10.20
N ASN A 18 -4.37 4.27 -10.85
CA ASN A 18 -4.05 4.16 -12.27
C ASN A 18 -4.94 5.06 -13.11
N ASP A 19 -6.26 5.01 -12.90
CA ASP A 19 -7.21 5.82 -13.64
C ASP A 19 -6.95 7.32 -13.42
N TYR A 20 -6.66 7.70 -12.19
CA TYR A 20 -6.32 9.08 -11.86
C TYR A 20 -5.11 9.57 -12.66
N ILE A 21 -4.02 8.80 -12.65
CA ILE A 21 -2.78 9.23 -13.33
C ILE A 21 -2.99 9.27 -14.84
N VAL A 22 -3.67 8.27 -15.40
CA VAL A 22 -3.90 8.21 -16.84
C VAL A 22 -4.81 9.33 -17.30
N GLN A 23 -5.91 9.56 -16.59
CA GLN A 23 -6.95 10.49 -17.04
C GLN A 23 -6.68 11.93 -16.63
N GLN A 24 -6.28 12.16 -15.37
CA GLN A 24 -6.08 13.51 -14.87
C GLN A 24 -4.74 14.10 -15.28
N CYS A 25 -3.71 13.27 -15.36
CA CYS A 25 -2.37 13.73 -15.73
C CYS A 25 -2.05 13.46 -17.20
N CYS A 26 -2.95 12.79 -17.94
CA CYS A 26 -2.75 12.42 -19.35
C CYS A 26 -1.40 11.73 -19.58
N ALA A 27 -1.00 10.85 -18.66
CA ALA A 27 0.35 10.29 -18.64
C ALA A 27 0.33 8.77 -18.41
N PRO A 28 -0.10 7.97 -19.42
CA PRO A 28 -0.18 6.51 -19.25
C PRO A 28 1.18 5.86 -18.98
N LEU A 29 2.25 6.38 -19.57
CA LEU A 29 3.58 5.84 -19.30
C LEU A 29 4.04 6.15 -17.88
N THR A 30 3.73 7.32 -17.38
CA THR A 30 4.01 7.71 -16.00
C THR A 30 3.23 6.84 -15.03
N ALA A 31 1.96 6.54 -15.34
CA ALA A 31 1.15 5.64 -14.52
C ALA A 31 1.81 4.25 -14.42
N LYS A 32 2.26 3.71 -15.55
CA LYS A 32 2.90 2.41 -15.59
C LYS A 32 4.17 2.40 -14.75
N ARG A 33 5.01 3.41 -14.86
CA ARG A 33 6.24 3.53 -14.08
C ARG A 33 5.96 3.67 -12.59
N TYR A 34 4.99 4.50 -12.23
CA TYR A 34 4.63 4.72 -10.85
C TYR A 34 4.12 3.43 -10.20
N LEU A 35 3.19 2.73 -10.87
CA LEU A 35 2.62 1.50 -10.33
C LEU A 35 3.65 0.37 -10.27
N SER A 36 4.57 0.31 -11.23
CA SER A 36 5.67 -0.65 -11.18
C SER A 36 6.57 -0.39 -9.96
N GLY A 37 6.91 0.86 -9.69
CA GLY A 37 7.70 1.22 -8.52
C GLY A 37 6.96 0.93 -7.21
N LEU A 38 5.67 1.20 -7.17
CA LEU A 38 4.82 0.87 -6.03
C LEU A 38 4.81 -0.63 -5.77
N GLU A 39 4.62 -1.44 -6.81
CA GLU A 39 4.65 -2.89 -6.69
C GLU A 39 5.99 -3.39 -6.18
N GLN A 40 7.10 -2.86 -6.70
CA GLN A 40 8.44 -3.23 -6.23
C GLN A 40 8.62 -2.92 -4.75
N ARG A 41 8.10 -1.79 -4.30
CA ARG A 41 8.16 -1.42 -2.90
C ARG A 41 7.34 -2.37 -2.01
N ILE A 42 6.18 -2.78 -2.49
CA ILE A 42 5.34 -3.76 -1.79
C ILE A 42 6.03 -5.12 -1.75
N LEU A 43 6.62 -5.57 -2.86
CA LEU A 43 7.34 -6.84 -2.91
C LEU A 43 8.52 -6.87 -1.94
N TRP A 44 9.17 -5.74 -1.73
CA TRP A 44 10.25 -5.60 -0.77
C TRP A 44 9.79 -5.96 0.67
N LEU A 45 8.51 -5.78 0.97
CA LEU A 45 7.96 -6.13 2.28
C LEU A 45 7.97 -7.64 2.56
N LYS A 46 8.13 -8.48 1.56
CA LYS A 46 8.24 -9.94 1.80
C LYS A 46 9.33 -10.27 2.81
N GLN A 47 10.39 -9.48 2.83
CA GLN A 47 11.55 -9.72 3.70
C GLN A 47 11.75 -8.62 4.73
N ASN A 48 11.02 -7.52 4.65
CA ASN A 48 11.29 -6.32 5.44
C ASN A 48 10.04 -5.74 6.13
N ALA A 49 8.97 -6.53 6.22
CA ALA A 49 7.68 -6.03 6.71
C ALA A 49 7.73 -5.56 8.17
N GLU A 50 8.68 -6.07 8.96
CA GLU A 50 8.79 -5.75 10.38
C GLU A 50 9.58 -4.48 10.66
N LEU A 51 10.19 -3.86 9.65
CA LEU A 51 11.00 -2.66 9.83
C LEU A 51 10.19 -1.41 10.19
N PHE A 52 8.91 -1.40 9.87
CA PHE A 52 8.07 -0.23 10.13
C PHE A 52 7.23 -0.42 11.38
N PRO A 53 7.05 0.63 12.18
CA PRO A 53 6.30 0.51 13.43
C PRO A 53 4.82 0.34 13.19
N VAL A 54 4.16 -0.26 14.18
CA VAL A 54 2.70 -0.34 14.23
C VAL A 54 2.14 1.07 14.47
N VAL A 55 1.08 1.42 13.75
CA VAL A 55 0.37 2.70 13.90
C VAL A 55 -0.86 2.46 14.77
N PRO A 56 -0.87 2.91 16.05
CA PRO A 56 -1.93 2.54 16.98
C PRO A 56 -3.34 2.97 16.55
N GLU A 57 -3.49 4.16 15.99
CA GLU A 57 -4.80 4.69 15.59
C GLU A 57 -5.44 3.83 14.50
N LEU A 58 -4.64 3.42 13.51
CA LEU A 58 -5.12 2.57 12.42
C LEU A 58 -5.36 1.15 12.90
N SER A 59 -4.51 0.67 13.81
CA SER A 59 -4.67 -0.66 14.41
C SER A 59 -5.98 -0.76 15.16
N PHE A 60 -6.32 0.28 15.91
CA PHE A 60 -7.59 0.32 16.64
C PHE A 60 -8.80 0.25 15.70
N GLN A 61 -8.75 1.00 14.58
CA GLN A 61 -9.85 1.02 13.61
C GLN A 61 -10.06 -0.33 12.93
N LEU A 62 -8.99 -1.04 12.64
CA LEU A 62 -9.05 -2.31 11.90
C LEU A 62 -9.08 -3.55 12.80
N GLY A 63 -8.90 -3.37 14.12
CA GLY A 63 -8.93 -4.47 15.08
C GLY A 63 -7.72 -5.39 15.01
N MET A 64 -6.62 -4.96 14.40
CA MET A 64 -5.39 -5.70 14.28
C MET A 64 -4.21 -4.75 14.13
N PRO A 65 -2.97 -5.18 14.46
CA PRO A 65 -1.80 -4.33 14.27
C PRO A 65 -1.63 -3.94 12.81
N VAL A 66 -1.57 -2.64 12.53
CA VAL A 66 -1.40 -2.09 11.19
C VAL A 66 -0.11 -1.28 11.14
N ARG A 67 0.68 -1.52 10.11
CA ARG A 67 1.92 -0.79 9.84
C ARG A 67 1.73 0.08 8.61
N ARG A 68 2.59 1.08 8.49
CA ARG A 68 2.52 2.05 7.40
C ARG A 68 3.87 2.14 6.70
N LEU A 69 3.85 1.94 5.38
CA LEU A 69 4.99 2.20 4.51
C LEU A 69 4.61 3.32 3.55
N ASN A 70 5.40 4.39 3.54
CA ASN A 70 5.17 5.48 2.61
C ASN A 70 5.90 5.22 1.29
N TYR A 71 5.21 5.48 0.19
CA TYR A 71 5.80 5.44 -1.14
C TYR A 71 5.36 6.70 -1.88
N GLU A 72 6.30 7.62 -2.06
CA GLU A 72 6.05 8.93 -2.64
C GLU A 72 4.87 9.60 -1.93
N ARG A 73 3.79 9.96 -2.58
CA ARG A 73 2.67 10.62 -1.93
C ARG A 73 1.62 9.66 -1.37
N MET A 74 1.89 8.37 -1.48
CA MET A 74 0.96 7.34 -1.04
C MET A 74 1.41 6.70 0.26
N ALA A 75 0.46 6.18 1.01
CA ALA A 75 0.72 5.36 2.19
C ALA A 75 0.13 3.97 1.97
N ILE A 76 0.95 2.97 2.23
CA ILE A 76 0.59 1.57 2.14
C ILE A 76 0.34 1.09 3.56
N LEU A 77 -0.91 0.73 3.85
CA LEU A 77 -1.30 0.22 5.17
C LEU A 77 -1.36 -1.29 5.10
N TYR A 78 -0.61 -1.95 5.98
CA TYR A 78 -0.50 -3.40 5.92
C TYR A 78 -0.40 -4.02 7.31
N SER A 79 -0.74 -5.30 7.39
CA SER A 79 -0.53 -6.13 8.56
C SER A 79 0.27 -7.36 8.16
N ILE A 80 0.92 -7.98 9.13
CA ILE A 80 1.74 -9.16 8.88
C ILE A 80 1.29 -10.33 9.73
N THR A 81 1.39 -11.52 9.13
CA THR A 81 1.32 -12.79 9.84
C THR A 81 2.61 -13.54 9.56
N ASP A 82 2.75 -14.75 10.10
CA ASP A 82 3.93 -15.57 9.82
C ASP A 82 4.07 -15.90 8.33
N GLU A 83 2.94 -15.96 7.61
CA GLU A 83 2.91 -16.44 6.23
C GLU A 83 2.72 -15.34 5.20
N ALA A 84 2.14 -14.21 5.57
CA ALA A 84 1.70 -13.21 4.60
C ALA A 84 1.87 -11.77 5.08
N VAL A 85 1.98 -10.88 4.10
CA VAL A 85 1.80 -9.44 4.28
C VAL A 85 0.45 -9.09 3.64
N TYR A 86 -0.47 -8.57 4.45
CA TYR A 86 -1.80 -8.16 3.99
C TYR A 86 -1.82 -6.67 3.73
N ILE A 87 -2.01 -6.30 2.48
CA ILE A 87 -2.13 -4.89 2.11
C ILE A 87 -3.60 -4.50 2.28
N HIS A 88 -3.88 -3.65 3.27
CA HIS A 88 -5.24 -3.21 3.58
C HIS A 88 -5.70 -2.08 2.68
N ARG A 89 -4.87 -1.05 2.55
CA ARG A 89 -5.21 0.15 1.77
C ARG A 89 -3.96 0.76 1.17
N ILE A 90 -4.14 1.43 0.04
CA ILE A 90 -3.12 2.27 -0.58
C ILE A 90 -3.79 3.60 -0.83
N ILE A 91 -3.54 4.57 0.05
CA ILE A 91 -4.25 5.85 0.06
C ILE A 91 -3.27 7.02 0.10
N PRO A 92 -3.67 8.20 -0.34
CA PRO A 92 -2.82 9.39 -0.22
C PRO A 92 -2.44 9.66 1.23
N GLN A 93 -1.19 10.04 1.46
CA GLN A 93 -0.71 10.34 2.80
C GLN A 93 -1.51 11.46 3.47
N SER A 94 -2.02 12.40 2.68
CA SER A 94 -2.85 13.49 3.17
C SER A 94 -4.19 13.05 3.77
N MET A 95 -4.61 11.81 3.50
CA MET A 95 -5.85 11.24 4.05
C MET A 95 -5.64 10.51 5.37
N ILE A 96 -4.42 10.48 5.88
CA ILE A 96 -4.07 9.84 7.16
C ILE A 96 -3.74 10.93 8.16
N TYR A 97 -4.37 10.85 9.33
CA TYR A 97 -4.17 11.83 10.41
C TYR A 97 -3.13 11.35 11.40
#